data_a219dba28b5c28beac4a03d9351079d7
#
_entry.id   a219dba28b5c28beac4a03d9351079d7
#
_cell.length_a   1.000
_cell.length_b   1.000
_cell.length_c   1.000
_cell.angle_alpha   90.00
_cell.angle_beta   90.00
_cell.angle_gamma   90.00
#
_symmetry.space_group_name_H-M   'P 1'
#
loop_
_entity.id
_entity.type
_entity.pdbx_description
1 polymer ?
#
loop_
_entity_poly.entity_id
_entity_poly.type
_entity_poly.pdbx_seq_one_letter_code
_entity_poly.pdbx_strand_id
1 'polypeptide(L)'
;IPESNFFFGKNDFIEIEDSLEKIKKVFEKHEKGGSVALEKFMAIAKDNYAIAVTDLLYKMPGLSPLELITKETVLKAGSFLSNIRKEVRQRFKNKKLRLLLEFPVLFLGAKSSNTPAFYSFMNHADYGLGTWQPTNGFYDVVLAMVDLGKSLGVKYYVDHEVTSINIVQNKVDYITINNKKIKSDIVVSGSDYAHTETLFSNKFRQYSKEYWSKRTWAPSSLLFYVGFDKKLKNVSHHNLFFDTDIDNHAKDIYDTSNWPKDPLFYANFTSITNPKTAPKGCENAFFLIPIA
;
A
#
# COMPACT_ATOMS: atom_id res chain seq x y z
N ILE A 1 -17.50 1.81 -13.71
CA ILE A 1 -16.44 1.18 -14.52
C ILE A 1 -15.99 -0.04 -13.75
N PRO A 2 -15.95 -1.24 -14.36
CA PRO A 2 -15.41 -2.43 -13.70
C PRO A 2 -13.94 -2.17 -13.41
N GLU A 3 -13.58 -2.23 -12.17
CA GLU A 3 -12.33 -1.65 -11.74
C GLU A 3 -11.25 -2.69 -11.64
N SER A 4 -11.62 -3.94 -11.28
CA SER A 4 -10.61 -4.95 -10.99
C SER A 4 -10.99 -6.33 -11.50
N ASN A 5 -10.10 -6.97 -12.25
CA ASN A 5 -10.15 -8.38 -12.59
C ASN A 5 -9.17 -9.17 -11.72
N PHE A 6 -9.67 -10.22 -11.10
CA PHE A 6 -8.87 -11.16 -10.31
C PHE A 6 -8.79 -12.49 -11.06
N PHE A 7 -7.63 -12.78 -11.64
CA PHE A 7 -7.36 -13.97 -12.44
C PHE A 7 -6.84 -15.11 -11.56
N PHE A 8 -7.46 -16.28 -11.67
CA PHE A 8 -7.09 -17.53 -10.99
C PHE A 8 -6.63 -18.59 -12.00
N GLY A 9 -6.54 -18.23 -13.26
CA GLY A 9 -6.14 -19.06 -14.38
C GLY A 9 -6.53 -18.42 -15.71
N LYS A 10 -6.14 -19.03 -16.82
CA LYS A 10 -6.29 -18.46 -18.18
C LYS A 10 -7.70 -17.97 -18.53
N ASN A 11 -8.75 -18.72 -18.12
CA ASN A 11 -10.15 -18.40 -18.39
C ASN A 11 -10.98 -18.35 -17.09
N ASP A 12 -10.32 -18.19 -15.96
CA ASP A 12 -10.93 -18.23 -14.64
C ASP A 12 -10.63 -16.93 -13.92
N PHE A 13 -11.60 -16.04 -13.86
CA PHE A 13 -11.47 -14.74 -13.22
C PHE A 13 -12.75 -14.30 -12.53
N ILE A 14 -12.61 -13.39 -11.60
CA ILE A 14 -13.70 -12.68 -10.93
C ILE A 14 -13.53 -11.19 -11.21
N GLU A 15 -14.59 -10.57 -11.72
CA GLU A 15 -14.67 -9.13 -11.89
C GLU A 15 -15.29 -8.50 -10.65
N ILE A 16 -14.62 -7.48 -10.11
CA ILE A 16 -15.08 -6.69 -8.98
C ILE A 16 -15.37 -5.28 -9.47
N GLU A 17 -16.60 -4.86 -9.29
CA GLU A 17 -17.08 -3.54 -9.66
C GLU A 17 -17.06 -2.57 -8.45
N ASP A 18 -17.13 -1.30 -8.72
CA ASP A 18 -17.17 -0.19 -7.78
C ASP A 18 -18.55 -0.04 -7.09
N SER A 19 -19.06 -1.13 -6.56
CA SER A 19 -20.33 -1.11 -5.85
C SER A 19 -20.44 -2.29 -4.91
N LEU A 20 -20.56 -2.02 -3.63
CA LEU A 20 -20.70 -3.07 -2.62
C LEU A 20 -21.91 -3.98 -2.93
N GLU A 21 -23.00 -3.42 -3.47
CA GLU A 21 -24.16 -4.21 -3.86
C GLU A 21 -23.86 -5.17 -5.03
N LYS A 22 -23.03 -4.77 -5.99
CA LYS A 22 -22.59 -5.65 -7.06
C LYS A 22 -21.61 -6.70 -6.55
N ILE A 23 -20.68 -6.31 -5.68
CA ILE A 23 -19.74 -7.23 -5.02
C ILE A 23 -20.51 -8.29 -4.22
N LYS A 24 -21.56 -7.91 -3.47
CA LYS A 24 -22.44 -8.84 -2.76
C LYS A 24 -23.06 -9.90 -3.69
N LYS A 25 -23.48 -9.51 -4.90
CA LYS A 25 -24.00 -10.46 -5.91
C LYS A 25 -22.93 -11.44 -6.39
N VAL A 26 -21.69 -10.95 -6.59
CA VAL A 26 -20.56 -11.81 -6.95
C VAL A 26 -20.28 -12.82 -5.84
N PHE A 27 -20.28 -12.40 -4.58
CA PHE A 27 -20.08 -13.29 -3.44
C PHE A 27 -21.17 -14.35 -3.31
N GLU A 28 -22.45 -13.96 -3.50
CA GLU A 28 -23.58 -14.90 -3.47
C GLU A 28 -23.49 -15.93 -4.62
N LYS A 29 -23.07 -15.50 -5.82
CA LYS A 29 -22.87 -16.38 -6.98
C LYS A 29 -21.81 -17.46 -6.73
N HIS A 30 -20.75 -17.13 -6.00
CA HIS A 30 -19.63 -18.05 -5.76
C HIS A 30 -19.78 -18.87 -4.47
N GLU A 31 -20.61 -18.42 -3.52
CA GLU A 31 -20.88 -19.12 -2.28
C GLU A 31 -22.27 -18.75 -1.75
N LYS A 32 -23.15 -19.75 -1.58
CA LYS A 32 -24.49 -19.53 -1.02
C LYS A 32 -24.39 -18.89 0.37
N GLY A 33 -25.07 -17.76 0.56
CA GLY A 33 -24.99 -16.95 1.78
C GLY A 33 -23.79 -16.02 1.83
N GLY A 34 -22.97 -15.98 0.77
CA GLY A 34 -21.79 -15.12 0.67
C GLY A 34 -22.12 -13.64 0.73
N SER A 35 -23.27 -13.23 0.19
CA SER A 35 -23.74 -11.83 0.29
C SER A 35 -23.94 -11.40 1.72
N VAL A 36 -24.63 -12.20 2.53
CA VAL A 36 -24.90 -11.90 3.94
C VAL A 36 -23.62 -11.93 4.79
N ALA A 37 -22.73 -12.90 4.49
CA ALA A 37 -21.45 -13.00 5.16
C ALA A 37 -20.56 -11.78 4.87
N LEU A 38 -20.55 -11.31 3.61
CA LEU A 38 -19.82 -10.10 3.23
C LEU A 38 -20.37 -8.85 3.92
N GLU A 39 -21.68 -8.69 3.95
CA GLU A 39 -22.32 -7.55 4.61
C GLU A 39 -21.92 -7.45 6.08
N LYS A 40 -21.95 -8.57 6.81
CA LYS A 40 -21.50 -8.62 8.21
C LYS A 40 -20.00 -8.30 8.36
N PHE A 41 -19.16 -8.83 7.46
CA PHE A 41 -17.73 -8.55 7.45
C PHE A 41 -17.46 -7.06 7.18
N MET A 42 -18.13 -6.48 6.19
CA MET A 42 -17.97 -5.07 5.81
C MET A 42 -18.50 -4.11 6.87
N ALA A 43 -19.54 -4.47 7.62
CA ALA A 43 -20.00 -3.68 8.77
C ALA A 43 -18.90 -3.56 9.84
N ILE A 44 -18.25 -4.68 10.19
CA ILE A 44 -17.11 -4.68 11.13
C ILE A 44 -15.94 -3.86 10.57
N ALA A 45 -15.64 -4.03 9.27
CA ALA A 45 -14.58 -3.30 8.59
C ALA A 45 -14.81 -1.78 8.61
N LYS A 46 -16.06 -1.36 8.41
CA LYS A 46 -16.47 0.05 8.50
C LYS A 46 -16.26 0.63 9.91
N ASP A 47 -16.67 -0.11 10.94
CA ASP A 47 -16.46 0.32 12.33
C ASP A 47 -14.97 0.43 12.67
N ASN A 48 -14.17 -0.54 12.20
CA ASN A 48 -12.72 -0.50 12.38
C ASN A 48 -12.09 0.68 11.64
N TYR A 49 -12.60 1.02 10.44
CA TYR A 49 -12.16 2.20 9.67
C TYR A 49 -12.45 3.50 10.41
N ALA A 50 -13.64 3.65 10.98
CA ALA A 50 -14.00 4.82 11.77
C ALA A 50 -13.05 5.01 12.96
N ILE A 51 -12.69 3.94 13.65
CA ILE A 51 -11.73 4.01 14.77
C ILE A 51 -10.31 4.30 14.25
N ALA A 52 -9.84 3.54 13.27
CA ALA A 52 -8.45 3.62 12.82
C ALA A 52 -8.14 4.96 12.13
N VAL A 53 -8.96 5.34 11.15
CA VAL A 53 -8.65 6.43 10.22
C VAL A 53 -9.26 7.75 10.67
N THR A 54 -10.51 7.77 11.15
CA THR A 54 -11.18 9.03 11.51
C THR A 54 -10.94 9.45 12.96
N ASP A 55 -10.43 8.55 13.80
CA ASP A 55 -10.15 8.86 15.21
C ASP A 55 -8.67 8.72 15.58
N LEU A 56 -8.12 7.52 15.58
CA LEU A 56 -6.75 7.27 16.08
C LEU A 56 -5.68 7.99 15.27
N LEU A 57 -5.77 7.98 13.95
CA LEU A 57 -4.77 8.59 13.06
C LEU A 57 -4.56 10.08 13.34
N TYR A 58 -5.62 10.80 13.73
CA TYR A 58 -5.56 12.25 14.00
C TYR A 58 -5.25 12.61 15.44
N LYS A 59 -5.38 11.68 16.37
CA LYS A 59 -5.23 11.95 17.82
C LYS A 59 -3.91 11.47 18.39
N MET A 60 -3.26 10.53 17.72
CA MET A 60 -2.09 9.85 18.26
C MET A 60 -0.79 10.33 17.58
N PRO A 61 0.15 10.90 18.36
CA PRO A 61 1.46 11.27 17.83
C PRO A 61 2.37 10.04 17.54
N GLY A 62 1.99 8.82 17.97
CA GLY A 62 2.75 7.61 17.71
C GLY A 62 4.02 7.46 18.55
N LEU A 63 4.08 8.12 19.70
CA LEU A 63 5.25 8.09 20.59
C LEU A 63 5.31 6.85 21.48
N SER A 64 4.15 6.24 21.77
CA SER A 64 4.07 5.07 22.63
C SER A 64 2.96 4.10 22.19
N PRO A 65 3.21 2.77 22.22
CA PRO A 65 2.15 1.78 22.00
C PRO A 65 0.96 1.91 22.99
N LEU A 66 1.17 2.51 24.15
CA LEU A 66 0.11 2.73 25.14
C LEU A 66 -0.98 3.69 24.66
N GLU A 67 -0.68 4.55 23.70
CA GLU A 67 -1.64 5.44 23.05
C GLU A 67 -2.75 4.69 22.32
N LEU A 68 -2.47 3.43 21.93
CA LEU A 68 -3.45 2.54 21.30
C LEU A 68 -4.47 1.98 22.31
N ILE A 69 -4.26 2.17 23.63
CA ILE A 69 -5.17 1.69 24.67
C ILE A 69 -6.22 2.77 24.92
N THR A 70 -7.27 2.78 24.11
CA THR A 70 -8.44 3.64 24.27
C THR A 70 -9.67 2.80 24.59
N LYS A 71 -10.77 3.41 25.01
CA LYS A 71 -12.04 2.71 25.23
C LYS A 71 -12.48 1.97 23.96
N GLU A 72 -12.33 2.60 22.80
CA GLU A 72 -12.70 2.07 21.49
C GLU A 72 -11.84 0.84 21.11
N THR A 73 -10.54 0.91 21.31
CA THR A 73 -9.64 -0.20 21.00
C THR A 73 -9.77 -1.36 21.98
N VAL A 74 -10.05 -1.09 23.25
CA VAL A 74 -10.34 -2.13 24.24
C VAL A 74 -11.61 -2.89 23.89
N LEU A 75 -12.67 -2.22 23.44
CA LEU A 75 -13.89 -2.88 22.95
C LEU A 75 -13.64 -3.72 21.69
N LYS A 76 -12.59 -3.45 20.93
CA LYS A 76 -12.15 -4.20 19.74
C LYS A 76 -10.99 -5.19 20.04
N ALA A 77 -10.70 -5.47 21.31
CA ALA A 77 -9.59 -6.35 21.70
C ALA A 77 -9.61 -7.70 20.95
N GLY A 78 -10.77 -8.30 20.70
CA GLY A 78 -10.93 -9.51 19.91
C GLY A 78 -10.37 -9.37 18.48
N SER A 79 -10.54 -8.21 17.84
CA SER A 79 -10.00 -7.93 16.50
C SER A 79 -8.48 -7.74 16.48
N PHE A 80 -7.88 -7.33 17.59
CA PHE A 80 -6.42 -7.25 17.73
C PHE A 80 -5.79 -8.61 18.06
N LEU A 81 -6.53 -9.49 18.75
CA LEU A 81 -6.07 -10.84 19.11
C LEU A 81 -6.33 -11.90 18.04
N SER A 82 -7.18 -11.59 17.07
CA SER A 82 -7.43 -12.42 15.87
C SER A 82 -6.65 -11.84 14.68
N ASN A 83 -6.58 -12.58 13.57
CA ASN A 83 -5.97 -12.10 12.33
C ASN A 83 -6.95 -12.14 11.16
N ILE A 84 -6.63 -11.40 10.08
CA ILE A 84 -7.48 -11.29 8.88
C ILE A 84 -7.80 -12.65 8.30
N ARG A 85 -6.79 -13.54 8.15
CA ARG A 85 -6.96 -14.89 7.60
C ARG A 85 -8.00 -15.69 8.38
N LYS A 86 -7.92 -15.69 9.70
CA LYS A 86 -8.86 -16.41 10.57
C LYS A 86 -10.27 -15.85 10.42
N GLU A 87 -10.42 -14.54 10.46
CA GLU A 87 -11.71 -13.86 10.36
C GLU A 87 -12.40 -14.12 9.00
N VAL A 88 -11.63 -14.09 7.91
CA VAL A 88 -12.14 -14.35 6.57
C VAL A 88 -12.51 -15.85 6.41
N ARG A 89 -11.62 -16.76 6.85
CA ARG A 89 -11.82 -18.20 6.68
C ARG A 89 -12.93 -18.80 7.55
N GLN A 90 -13.28 -18.15 8.63
CA GLN A 90 -14.45 -18.52 9.44
C GLN A 90 -15.78 -18.18 8.74
N ARG A 91 -15.80 -17.16 7.86
CA ARG A 91 -17.00 -16.66 7.20
C ARG A 91 -17.18 -17.23 5.80
N PHE A 92 -16.09 -17.51 5.10
CA PHE A 92 -16.08 -17.94 3.70
C PHE A 92 -15.36 -19.27 3.53
N LYS A 93 -15.94 -20.17 2.73
CA LYS A 93 -15.36 -21.48 2.35
C LYS A 93 -14.67 -21.42 1.01
N ASN A 94 -15.21 -20.63 0.07
CA ASN A 94 -14.68 -20.48 -1.27
C ASN A 94 -13.27 -19.82 -1.24
N LYS A 95 -12.28 -20.48 -1.84
CA LYS A 95 -10.88 -20.03 -1.83
C LYS A 95 -10.70 -18.67 -2.52
N LYS A 96 -11.42 -18.42 -3.62
CA LYS A 96 -11.32 -17.16 -4.37
C LYS A 96 -11.86 -15.99 -3.57
N LEU A 97 -13.04 -16.16 -2.91
CA LEU A 97 -13.60 -15.13 -2.05
C LEU A 97 -12.70 -14.80 -0.85
N ARG A 98 -12.05 -15.82 -0.30
CA ARG A 98 -11.03 -15.63 0.75
C ARG A 98 -9.89 -14.75 0.25
N LEU A 99 -9.36 -15.05 -0.92
CA LEU A 99 -8.27 -14.29 -1.52
C LEU A 99 -8.64 -12.82 -1.75
N LEU A 100 -9.83 -12.54 -2.27
CA LEU A 100 -10.35 -11.19 -2.44
C LEU A 100 -10.35 -10.38 -1.14
N LEU A 101 -10.60 -11.00 0.00
CA LEU A 101 -10.65 -10.32 1.30
C LEU A 101 -9.31 -10.37 2.07
N GLU A 102 -8.45 -11.34 1.78
CA GLU A 102 -7.12 -11.45 2.40
C GLU A 102 -6.08 -10.57 1.69
N PHE A 103 -6.25 -10.30 0.39
CA PHE A 103 -5.24 -9.61 -0.41
C PHE A 103 -5.01 -8.14 -0.04
N PRO A 104 -6.01 -7.31 0.38
CA PRO A 104 -5.77 -5.88 0.63
C PRO A 104 -4.69 -5.61 1.66
N VAL A 105 -4.45 -6.53 2.61
CA VAL A 105 -3.38 -6.37 3.60
C VAL A 105 -1.97 -6.56 3.02
N LEU A 106 -1.83 -7.12 1.82
CA LEU A 106 -0.54 -7.21 1.14
C LEU A 106 0.02 -5.82 0.79
N PHE A 107 -0.85 -4.83 0.59
CA PHE A 107 -0.44 -3.42 0.41
C PHE A 107 0.27 -2.85 1.65
N LEU A 108 0.05 -3.43 2.82
CA LEU A 108 0.78 -3.07 4.04
C LEU A 108 2.16 -3.73 4.12
N GLY A 109 2.51 -4.57 3.16
CA GLY A 109 3.72 -5.38 3.22
C GLY A 109 3.66 -6.47 4.31
N ALA A 110 2.49 -7.10 4.50
CA ALA A 110 2.28 -8.10 5.54
C ALA A 110 1.41 -9.27 5.08
N LYS A 111 1.58 -10.43 5.73
CA LYS A 111 0.73 -11.61 5.48
C LYS A 111 -0.60 -11.49 6.24
N SER A 112 -1.70 -11.94 5.63
CA SER A 112 -3.02 -11.96 6.27
C SER A 112 -3.05 -12.82 7.55
N SER A 113 -2.17 -13.82 7.65
CA SER A 113 -1.99 -14.66 8.86
C SER A 113 -1.35 -13.92 10.04
N ASN A 114 -0.59 -12.87 9.78
CA ASN A 114 0.18 -12.12 10.77
C ASN A 114 -0.41 -10.72 11.04
N THR A 115 -1.38 -10.31 10.23
CA THR A 115 -2.02 -9.00 10.34
C THR A 115 -3.25 -9.11 11.24
N PRO A 116 -3.39 -8.30 12.30
CA PRO A 116 -4.57 -8.30 13.16
C PRO A 116 -5.87 -8.09 12.36
N ALA A 117 -6.95 -8.75 12.77
CA ALA A 117 -8.24 -8.64 12.11
C ALA A 117 -8.82 -7.21 12.12
N PHE A 118 -8.35 -6.36 13.03
CA PHE A 118 -8.64 -4.94 13.05
C PHE A 118 -8.33 -4.25 11.71
N TYR A 119 -7.30 -4.72 11.00
CA TYR A 119 -6.91 -4.21 9.67
C TYR A 119 -7.91 -4.52 8.54
N SER A 120 -9.04 -5.19 8.85
CA SER A 120 -10.18 -5.28 7.92
C SER A 120 -10.70 -3.92 7.46
N PHE A 121 -10.34 -2.83 8.16
CA PHE A 121 -10.63 -1.47 7.69
C PHE A 121 -10.09 -1.20 6.27
N MET A 122 -9.03 -1.89 5.83
CA MET A 122 -8.53 -1.81 4.46
C MET A 122 -9.57 -2.29 3.44
N ASN A 123 -10.32 -3.36 3.79
CA ASN A 123 -11.41 -3.83 2.93
C ASN A 123 -12.53 -2.80 2.83
N HIS A 124 -12.82 -2.06 3.91
CA HIS A 124 -13.80 -0.98 3.84
C HIS A 124 -13.30 0.20 3.00
N ALA A 125 -12.02 0.56 3.11
CA ALA A 125 -11.41 1.59 2.27
C ALA A 125 -11.53 1.22 0.78
N ASP A 126 -11.24 -0.03 0.41
CA ASP A 126 -11.24 -0.50 -0.96
C ASP A 126 -12.67 -0.76 -1.47
N TYR A 127 -13.39 -1.73 -0.90
CA TYR A 127 -14.71 -2.16 -1.39
C TYR A 127 -15.89 -1.29 -0.91
N GLY A 128 -15.71 -0.52 0.15
CA GLY A 128 -16.77 0.31 0.72
C GLY A 128 -16.72 1.77 0.26
N LEU A 129 -15.53 2.34 0.11
CA LEU A 129 -15.32 3.73 -0.29
C LEU A 129 -14.87 3.86 -1.76
N GLY A 130 -14.42 2.74 -2.36
CA GLY A 130 -13.95 2.69 -3.74
C GLY A 130 -12.53 3.20 -3.93
N THR A 131 -11.98 2.93 -5.10
CA THR A 131 -10.65 3.36 -5.51
C THR A 131 -10.75 4.60 -6.40
N TRP A 132 -10.00 5.64 -6.07
CA TRP A 132 -10.06 6.93 -6.74
C TRP A 132 -8.73 7.27 -7.42
N GLN A 133 -8.82 7.86 -8.60
CA GLN A 133 -7.66 8.32 -9.35
C GLN A 133 -7.84 9.79 -9.75
N PRO A 134 -6.80 10.64 -9.62
CA PRO A 134 -6.81 11.98 -10.16
C PRO A 134 -7.00 11.97 -11.68
N THR A 135 -7.77 12.92 -12.23
CA THR A 135 -8.17 12.96 -13.64
C THR A 135 -7.00 12.89 -14.62
N ASN A 136 -5.87 13.52 -14.30
CA ASN A 136 -4.68 13.52 -15.16
C ASN A 136 -3.55 12.61 -14.60
N GLY A 137 -3.85 11.83 -13.55
CA GLY A 137 -2.88 10.94 -12.89
C GLY A 137 -2.26 11.53 -11.63
N PHE A 138 -1.52 10.70 -10.90
CA PHE A 138 -0.97 11.07 -9.59
C PHE A 138 0.09 12.18 -9.64
N TYR A 139 0.71 12.40 -10.80
CA TYR A 139 1.69 13.49 -10.94
C TYR A 139 1.05 14.86 -10.74
N ASP A 140 -0.22 15.03 -11.09
CA ASP A 140 -0.97 16.29 -10.84
C ASP A 140 -1.09 16.59 -9.34
N VAL A 141 -1.18 15.57 -8.49
CA VAL A 141 -1.14 15.77 -7.03
C VAL A 141 0.20 16.36 -6.60
N VAL A 142 1.30 15.83 -7.15
CA VAL A 142 2.65 16.37 -6.89
C VAL A 142 2.76 17.82 -7.35
N LEU A 143 2.28 18.12 -8.55
CA LEU A 143 2.28 19.48 -9.09
C LEU A 143 1.44 20.44 -8.23
N ALA A 144 0.25 20.02 -7.81
CA ALA A 144 -0.60 20.84 -6.92
C ALA A 144 0.08 21.14 -5.58
N MET A 145 0.78 20.15 -5.00
CA MET A 145 1.57 20.35 -3.77
C MET A 145 2.75 21.30 -4.00
N VAL A 146 3.44 21.18 -5.15
CA VAL A 146 4.53 22.08 -5.53
C VAL A 146 4.02 23.51 -5.71
N ASP A 147 2.88 23.70 -6.38
CA ASP A 147 2.31 25.02 -6.60
C ASP A 147 1.84 25.68 -5.30
N LEU A 148 1.22 24.89 -4.41
CA LEU A 148 0.92 25.36 -3.05
C LEU A 148 2.18 25.78 -2.30
N GLY A 149 3.22 24.95 -2.33
CA GLY A 149 4.50 25.27 -1.70
C GLY A 149 5.12 26.56 -2.25
N LYS A 150 5.12 26.73 -3.58
CA LYS A 150 5.59 27.99 -4.22
C LYS A 150 4.80 29.19 -3.76
N SER A 151 3.48 29.08 -3.65
CA SER A 151 2.62 30.17 -3.16
C SER A 151 2.93 30.58 -1.71
N LEU A 152 3.47 29.65 -0.93
CA LEU A 152 3.93 29.85 0.45
C LEU A 152 5.43 30.25 0.54
N GLY A 153 6.10 30.49 -0.58
CA GLY A 153 7.50 30.89 -0.63
C GLY A 153 8.51 29.76 -0.58
N VAL A 154 8.10 28.50 -0.69
CA VAL A 154 9.00 27.34 -0.74
C VAL A 154 9.83 27.36 -2.02
N LYS A 155 11.13 27.17 -1.90
CA LYS A 155 12.07 27.01 -3.02
C LYS A 155 12.38 25.55 -3.23
N TYR A 156 12.25 25.07 -4.46
CA TYR A 156 12.54 23.71 -4.87
C TYR A 156 13.86 23.65 -5.62
N TYR A 157 14.72 22.71 -5.24
CA TYR A 157 15.99 22.47 -5.88
C TYR A 157 16.03 20.98 -6.27
N VAL A 158 15.87 20.67 -7.54
CA VAL A 158 16.06 19.34 -8.11
C VAL A 158 17.52 19.11 -8.45
N ASP A 159 17.96 17.86 -8.59
CA ASP A 159 19.36 17.48 -8.85
C ASP A 159 20.35 18.02 -7.80
N HIS A 160 19.86 18.13 -6.56
CA HIS A 160 20.62 18.64 -5.42
C HIS A 160 20.68 17.57 -4.32
N GLU A 161 21.57 16.60 -4.49
CA GLU A 161 21.76 15.52 -3.51
C GLU A 161 22.36 16.07 -2.21
N VAL A 162 21.71 15.80 -1.08
CA VAL A 162 22.25 16.06 0.25
C VAL A 162 23.15 14.90 0.66
N THR A 163 24.44 15.16 0.79
CA THR A 163 25.46 14.15 1.11
C THR A 163 25.85 14.08 2.57
N SER A 164 25.57 15.13 3.34
CA SER A 164 25.77 15.13 4.80
C SER A 164 24.92 16.17 5.52
N ILE A 165 24.63 15.89 6.79
CA ILE A 165 24.02 16.83 7.75
C ILE A 165 25.02 17.05 8.87
N ASN A 166 25.48 18.28 9.01
CA ASN A 166 26.49 18.64 10.03
C ASN A 166 25.83 19.19 11.30
N ILE A 167 26.27 18.68 12.45
CA ILE A 167 25.73 19.03 13.77
C ILE A 167 26.85 19.55 14.63
N VAL A 168 26.65 20.75 15.17
CA VAL A 168 27.56 21.41 16.11
C VAL A 168 26.76 21.74 17.37
N GLN A 169 27.29 21.42 18.55
CA GLN A 169 26.61 21.64 19.84
C GLN A 169 25.17 21.16 19.89
N ASN A 170 24.91 19.96 19.35
CA ASN A 170 23.57 19.32 19.24
C ASN A 170 22.54 20.11 18.42
N LYS A 171 22.99 21.00 17.53
CA LYS A 171 22.12 21.71 16.58
C LYS A 171 22.63 21.50 15.16
N VAL A 172 21.71 21.48 14.20
CA VAL A 172 22.10 21.51 12.79
C VAL A 172 22.84 22.82 12.53
N ASP A 173 24.00 22.75 11.87
CA ASP A 173 24.77 23.90 11.43
C ASP A 173 24.63 24.11 9.93
N TYR A 174 24.86 23.06 9.14
CA TYR A 174 24.71 23.09 7.69
C TYR A 174 24.43 21.69 7.10
N ILE A 175 23.90 21.68 5.91
CA ILE A 175 23.85 20.50 5.04
C ILE A 175 24.85 20.66 3.91
N THR A 176 25.38 19.55 3.39
CA THR A 176 26.26 19.57 2.22
C THR A 176 25.48 19.11 0.98
N ILE A 177 25.48 19.95 -0.05
CA ILE A 177 24.85 19.70 -1.34
C ILE A 177 25.87 20.02 -2.44
N ASN A 178 26.15 19.05 -3.34
CA ASN A 178 27.11 19.26 -4.44
C ASN A 178 28.44 19.89 -3.96
N ASN A 179 29.00 19.38 -2.87
CA ASN A 179 30.21 19.88 -2.19
C ASN A 179 30.11 21.32 -1.64
N LYS A 180 28.93 21.94 -1.60
CA LYS A 180 28.70 23.25 -1.01
C LYS A 180 27.99 23.12 0.34
N LYS A 181 28.40 23.95 1.31
CA LYS A 181 27.75 24.02 2.63
C LYS A 181 26.60 25.02 2.58
N ILE A 182 25.42 24.58 2.98
CA ILE A 182 24.23 25.43 3.08
C ILE A 182 23.77 25.46 4.53
N LYS A 183 23.78 26.62 5.16
CA LYS A 183 23.28 26.79 6.54
C LYS A 183 21.80 26.49 6.63
N SER A 184 21.42 25.81 7.69
CA SER A 184 20.02 25.45 7.96
C SER A 184 19.80 25.35 9.46
N ASP A 185 18.69 25.90 9.95
CA ASP A 185 18.33 25.83 11.36
C ASP A 185 17.62 24.53 11.70
N ILE A 186 16.84 23.99 10.76
CA ILE A 186 16.07 22.76 10.89
C ILE A 186 16.18 21.97 9.59
N VAL A 187 16.35 20.65 9.71
CA VAL A 187 16.31 19.70 8.60
C VAL A 187 15.22 18.68 8.84
N VAL A 188 14.31 18.55 7.87
CA VAL A 188 13.29 17.51 7.83
C VAL A 188 13.64 16.58 6.68
N SER A 189 13.93 15.31 6.99
CA SER A 189 14.25 14.31 5.97
C SER A 189 12.99 13.52 5.59
N GLY A 190 12.68 13.48 4.28
CA GLY A 190 11.67 12.62 3.70
C GLY A 190 12.24 11.35 3.07
N SER A 191 13.56 11.11 3.18
CA SER A 191 14.20 9.89 2.70
C SER A 191 14.06 8.75 3.71
N ASP A 192 14.43 7.53 3.29
CA ASP A 192 14.47 6.36 4.17
C ASP A 192 15.23 6.66 5.47
N TYR A 193 14.71 6.17 6.61
CA TYR A 193 15.26 6.50 7.91
C TYR A 193 16.69 5.97 8.11
N ALA A 194 16.94 4.72 7.70
CA ALA A 194 18.30 4.17 7.80
C ALA A 194 19.27 4.90 6.89
N HIS A 195 18.84 5.31 5.69
CA HIS A 195 19.63 6.17 4.81
C HIS A 195 19.88 7.52 5.44
N THR A 196 18.85 8.18 5.97
CA THR A 196 19.00 9.48 6.65
C THR A 196 20.05 9.43 7.74
N GLU A 197 20.12 8.37 8.54
CA GLU A 197 21.14 8.22 9.57
C GLU A 197 22.56 8.14 8.98
N THR A 198 22.72 7.67 7.75
CA THR A 198 24.06 7.66 7.10
C THR A 198 24.58 9.05 6.80
N LEU A 199 23.71 10.05 6.69
CA LEU A 199 24.08 11.45 6.46
C LEU A 199 24.68 12.13 7.69
N PHE A 200 24.52 11.53 8.88
CA PHE A 200 25.11 11.99 10.13
C PHE A 200 26.45 11.32 10.43
N SER A 201 27.32 12.01 11.16
CA SER A 201 28.46 11.34 11.80
C SER A 201 27.98 10.33 12.85
N ASN A 202 28.74 9.26 13.06
CA ASN A 202 28.33 8.12 13.91
C ASN A 202 27.85 8.52 15.32
N LYS A 203 28.41 9.57 15.90
CA LYS A 203 28.05 10.04 17.25
C LYS A 203 26.64 10.63 17.37
N PHE A 204 26.02 10.99 16.24
CA PHE A 204 24.68 11.56 16.21
C PHE A 204 23.62 10.60 15.65
N ARG A 205 24.02 9.37 15.28
CA ARG A 205 23.09 8.33 14.86
C ARG A 205 22.37 7.77 16.08
N GLN A 206 21.07 7.57 15.94
CA GLN A 206 20.27 6.92 16.99
C GLN A 206 20.54 5.42 17.04
N TYR A 207 20.79 4.80 15.87
CA TYR A 207 20.99 3.38 15.74
C TYR A 207 22.32 3.06 15.05
N SER A 208 22.95 1.96 15.48
CA SER A 208 24.21 1.49 14.89
C SER A 208 23.98 0.75 13.57
N LYS A 209 25.06 0.51 12.82
CA LYS A 209 25.02 -0.34 11.62
C LYS A 209 24.57 -1.78 11.96
N GLU A 210 24.99 -2.29 13.12
CA GLU A 210 24.62 -3.63 13.60
C GLU A 210 23.13 -3.72 13.96
N TYR A 211 22.54 -2.62 14.45
CA TYR A 211 21.10 -2.53 14.65
C TYR A 211 20.37 -2.68 13.32
N TRP A 212 20.73 -1.90 12.30
CA TRP A 212 20.09 -1.94 10.99
C TRP A 212 20.28 -3.27 10.27
N SER A 213 21.46 -3.91 10.38
CA SER A 213 21.71 -5.20 9.74
C SER A 213 20.86 -6.34 10.29
N LYS A 214 20.28 -6.19 11.49
CA LYS A 214 19.39 -7.15 12.14
C LYS A 214 17.90 -6.84 11.96
N ARG A 215 17.56 -5.76 11.27
CA ARG A 215 16.15 -5.39 11.06
C ARG A 215 15.55 -6.17 9.90
N THR A 216 14.27 -6.53 10.05
CA THR A 216 13.47 -7.01 8.94
C THR A 216 13.03 -5.80 8.11
N TRP A 217 13.45 -5.77 6.87
CA TRP A 217 13.04 -4.74 5.92
C TRP A 217 11.67 -5.06 5.33
N ALA A 218 10.94 -4.03 4.94
CA ALA A 218 9.71 -4.21 4.19
C ALA A 218 10.04 -4.84 2.82
N PRO A 219 9.14 -5.64 2.26
CA PRO A 219 9.31 -6.16 0.92
C PRO A 219 9.39 -5.02 -0.10
N SER A 220 10.03 -5.30 -1.21
CA SER A 220 10.14 -4.41 -2.37
C SER A 220 9.25 -4.89 -3.51
N SER A 221 9.40 -4.28 -4.67
CA SER A 221 8.71 -4.71 -5.88
C SER A 221 9.56 -4.45 -7.12
N LEU A 222 9.45 -5.37 -8.08
CA LEU A 222 9.97 -5.18 -9.41
C LEU A 222 8.87 -4.52 -10.26
N LEU A 223 9.21 -3.39 -10.88
CA LEU A 223 8.27 -2.58 -11.64
C LEU A 223 8.65 -2.53 -13.12
N PHE A 224 7.65 -2.68 -13.99
CA PHE A 224 7.82 -2.45 -15.43
C PHE A 224 6.77 -1.43 -15.88
N TYR A 225 7.23 -0.42 -16.60
CA TYR A 225 6.39 0.52 -17.31
C TYR A 225 6.46 0.19 -18.81
N VAL A 226 5.31 -0.15 -19.40
CA VAL A 226 5.25 -0.68 -20.78
C VAL A 226 4.27 0.14 -21.60
N GLY A 227 4.72 0.61 -22.76
CA GLY A 227 3.87 1.16 -23.80
C GLY A 227 3.53 0.09 -24.83
N PHE A 228 2.26 0.01 -25.24
CA PHE A 228 1.77 -0.86 -26.31
C PHE A 228 1.37 0.00 -27.50
N ASP A 229 1.78 -0.40 -28.69
CA ASP A 229 1.42 0.24 -29.96
C ASP A 229 0.02 -0.16 -30.48
N LYS A 230 -0.79 -0.76 -29.63
CA LYS A 230 -2.12 -1.25 -29.94
C LYS A 230 -3.06 -1.17 -28.73
N LYS A 231 -4.36 -1.24 -28.99
CA LYS A 231 -5.38 -1.45 -27.95
C LYS A 231 -5.38 -2.92 -27.49
N LEU A 232 -5.44 -3.13 -26.20
CA LEU A 232 -5.55 -4.45 -25.58
C LEU A 232 -7.03 -4.80 -25.32
N LYS A 233 -7.32 -6.09 -25.44
CA LYS A 233 -8.68 -6.64 -25.18
C LYS A 233 -8.67 -7.40 -23.86
N ASN A 234 -9.84 -7.48 -23.21
CA ASN A 234 -10.05 -8.28 -22.00
C ASN A 234 -9.15 -7.89 -20.82
N VAL A 235 -8.79 -6.62 -20.72
CA VAL A 235 -8.10 -6.05 -19.57
C VAL A 235 -8.94 -4.94 -18.96
N SER A 236 -8.94 -4.84 -17.65
CA SER A 236 -9.54 -3.76 -16.87
C SER A 236 -8.48 -2.76 -16.43
N HIS A 237 -8.89 -1.70 -15.75
CA HIS A 237 -7.93 -0.76 -15.16
C HIS A 237 -6.97 -1.47 -14.20
N HIS A 238 -7.51 -2.28 -13.29
CA HIS A 238 -6.74 -3.11 -12.36
C HIS A 238 -6.89 -4.58 -12.72
N ASN A 239 -5.76 -5.31 -12.77
CA ASN A 239 -5.74 -6.74 -13.02
C ASN A 239 -4.77 -7.40 -12.04
N LEU A 240 -5.29 -8.34 -11.25
CA LEU A 240 -4.52 -9.07 -10.25
C LEU A 240 -4.44 -10.54 -10.66
N PHE A 241 -3.24 -11.07 -10.73
CA PHE A 241 -2.98 -12.44 -11.18
C PHE A 241 -2.65 -13.31 -9.97
N PHE A 242 -3.61 -14.17 -9.59
CA PHE A 242 -3.55 -15.12 -8.48
C PHE A 242 -3.61 -16.56 -8.99
N ASP A 243 -2.95 -16.83 -10.09
CA ASP A 243 -2.90 -18.13 -10.73
C ASP A 243 -1.83 -19.07 -10.12
N THR A 244 -1.11 -18.58 -9.13
CA THR A 244 -0.17 -19.37 -8.31
C THR A 244 -0.55 -19.33 -6.83
N ASP A 245 0.14 -20.11 -6.00
CA ASP A 245 -0.15 -20.19 -4.56
C ASP A 245 0.37 -18.96 -3.81
N ILE A 246 -0.55 -18.17 -3.27
CA ILE A 246 -0.23 -16.95 -2.51
C ILE A 246 0.59 -17.24 -1.24
N ASP A 247 0.38 -18.39 -0.59
CA ASP A 247 1.10 -18.72 0.64
C ASP A 247 2.56 -19.05 0.34
N ASN A 248 2.85 -19.70 -0.79
CA ASN A 248 4.22 -19.93 -1.26
C ASN A 248 4.90 -18.62 -1.65
N HIS A 249 4.23 -17.77 -2.42
CA HIS A 249 4.75 -16.46 -2.77
C HIS A 249 5.05 -15.62 -1.51
N ALA A 250 4.11 -15.55 -0.58
CA ALA A 250 4.29 -14.83 0.68
C ALA A 250 5.44 -15.41 1.53
N LYS A 251 5.63 -16.73 1.53
CA LYS A 251 6.76 -17.36 2.20
C LYS A 251 8.09 -16.94 1.59
N ASP A 252 8.19 -16.95 0.28
CA ASP A 252 9.42 -16.54 -0.42
C ASP A 252 9.80 -15.10 -0.07
N ILE A 253 8.85 -14.18 -0.03
CA ILE A 253 9.09 -12.77 0.24
C ILE A 253 9.35 -12.51 1.73
N TYR A 254 8.46 -12.98 2.62
CA TYR A 254 8.45 -12.55 4.02
C TYR A 254 9.24 -13.46 4.96
N ASP A 255 9.37 -14.77 4.65
CA ASP A 255 9.99 -15.72 5.56
C ASP A 255 11.41 -16.09 5.15
N THR A 256 11.67 -16.25 3.86
CA THR A 256 12.96 -16.73 3.35
C THR A 256 13.77 -15.70 2.59
N SER A 257 13.16 -14.56 2.28
CA SER A 257 13.76 -13.47 1.45
C SER A 257 14.37 -14.00 0.16
N ASN A 258 13.64 -14.90 -0.50
CA ASN A 258 14.03 -15.48 -1.76
C ASN A 258 13.37 -14.75 -2.93
N TRP A 259 13.98 -14.85 -4.11
CA TRP A 259 13.32 -14.47 -5.34
C TRP A 259 12.17 -15.45 -5.61
N PRO A 260 10.90 -14.97 -5.80
CA PRO A 260 9.77 -15.85 -6.02
C PRO A 260 9.91 -16.59 -7.36
N LYS A 261 9.68 -17.91 -7.35
CA LYS A 261 9.74 -18.75 -8.55
C LYS A 261 8.58 -18.46 -9.50
N ASP A 262 7.37 -18.46 -8.96
CA ASP A 262 6.12 -18.26 -9.67
C ASP A 262 5.41 -17.05 -9.05
N PRO A 263 5.80 -15.82 -9.43
CA PRO A 263 5.32 -14.63 -8.76
C PRO A 263 3.86 -14.33 -9.11
N LEU A 264 3.09 -13.99 -8.10
CA LEU A 264 1.86 -13.23 -8.28
C LEU A 264 2.23 -11.83 -8.74
N PHE A 265 1.40 -11.22 -9.55
CA PHE A 265 1.65 -9.86 -9.99
C PHE A 265 0.37 -9.05 -10.19
N TYR A 266 0.53 -7.75 -10.18
CA TYR A 266 -0.50 -6.78 -10.49
C TYR A 266 -0.18 -6.07 -11.80
N ALA A 267 -1.20 -5.85 -12.62
CA ALA A 267 -1.07 -5.03 -13.83
C ALA A 267 -2.13 -3.92 -13.83
N ASN A 268 -1.70 -2.69 -14.04
CA ASN A 268 -2.55 -1.53 -14.19
C ASN A 268 -2.51 -1.03 -15.63
N PHE A 269 -3.68 -0.78 -16.22
CA PHE A 269 -3.82 -0.21 -17.56
C PHE A 269 -4.56 1.12 -17.47
N THR A 270 -3.87 2.17 -17.06
CA THR A 270 -4.44 3.49 -16.80
C THR A 270 -5.17 4.05 -18.03
N SER A 271 -4.69 3.78 -19.23
CA SER A 271 -5.28 4.26 -20.49
C SER A 271 -6.66 3.66 -20.81
N ILE A 272 -7.07 2.57 -20.15
CA ILE A 272 -8.43 2.01 -20.27
C ILE A 272 -9.48 3.00 -19.77
N THR A 273 -9.22 3.64 -18.63
CA THR A 273 -10.15 4.58 -18.00
C THR A 273 -9.81 6.06 -18.30
N ASN A 274 -8.54 6.34 -18.61
CA ASN A 274 -8.08 7.66 -18.98
C ASN A 274 -7.29 7.64 -20.30
N PRO A 275 -7.98 7.76 -21.45
CA PRO A 275 -7.34 7.70 -22.76
C PRO A 275 -6.26 8.76 -23.02
N LYS A 276 -6.19 9.82 -22.18
CA LYS A 276 -5.16 10.86 -22.30
C LYS A 276 -3.76 10.39 -21.85
N THR A 277 -3.68 9.27 -21.14
CA THR A 277 -2.41 8.74 -20.61
C THR A 277 -1.61 7.92 -21.61
N ALA A 278 -2.15 7.68 -22.83
CA ALA A 278 -1.46 7.02 -23.92
C ALA A 278 -1.78 7.71 -25.27
N PRO A 279 -0.92 7.58 -26.29
CA PRO A 279 -1.23 8.04 -27.65
C PRO A 279 -2.49 7.37 -28.20
N LYS A 280 -3.16 8.03 -29.17
CA LYS A 280 -4.36 7.49 -29.81
C LYS A 280 -4.06 6.09 -30.43
N GLY A 281 -4.85 5.10 -30.09
CA GLY A 281 -4.70 3.73 -30.57
C GLY A 281 -3.73 2.88 -29.76
N CYS A 282 -3.04 3.47 -28.79
CA CYS A 282 -2.07 2.79 -27.92
C CYS A 282 -2.64 2.53 -26.52
N GLU A 283 -1.94 1.69 -25.76
CA GLU A 283 -2.18 1.48 -24.33
C GLU A 283 -0.88 1.67 -23.55
N ASN A 284 -1.01 1.98 -22.26
CA ASN A 284 0.09 1.87 -21.30
C ASN A 284 -0.23 0.84 -20.23
N ALA A 285 0.80 0.25 -19.69
CA ALA A 285 0.70 -0.64 -18.55
C ALA A 285 1.82 -0.41 -17.54
N PHE A 286 1.47 -0.72 -16.32
CA PHE A 286 2.38 -0.77 -15.19
C PHE A 286 2.23 -2.16 -14.56
N PHE A 287 3.32 -2.91 -14.48
CA PHE A 287 3.35 -4.21 -13.85
C PHE A 287 4.12 -4.13 -12.54
N LEU A 288 3.57 -4.70 -11.48
CA LEU A 288 4.18 -4.78 -10.17
C LEU A 288 4.26 -6.23 -9.73
N ILE A 289 5.48 -6.69 -9.47
CA ILE A 289 5.78 -8.02 -8.92
C ILE A 289 6.36 -7.80 -7.53
N PRO A 290 5.67 -8.22 -6.45
CA PRO A 290 6.23 -8.16 -5.10
C PRO A 290 7.45 -9.08 -4.99
N ILE A 291 8.52 -8.57 -4.37
CA ILE A 291 9.78 -9.29 -4.13
C ILE A 291 10.31 -9.02 -2.72
N ALA A 292 11.24 -9.83 -2.23
CA ALA A 292 11.89 -9.64 -0.94
C ALA A 292 12.79 -8.40 -0.91
#